data_e799dc4477bf3b0be3f3339df78ee551
#
_entry.id   e799dc4477bf3b0be3f3339df78ee551
#
_cell.length_a   1.000
_cell.length_b   1.000
_cell.length_c   1.000
_cell.angle_alpha   90.00
_cell.angle_beta   90.00
_cell.angle_gamma   90.00
#
_symmetry.space_group_name_H-M   'P 1'
#
loop_
_entity.id
_entity.type
_entity.pdbx_description
1 polymer ?
#
loop_
_entity_poly.entity_id
_entity_poly.type
_entity_poly.pdbx_seq_one_letter_code
_entity_poly.pdbx_strand_id
1 'polypeptide(L)'
;NGLSYNTEALYTPYNDCGAVAIYFSSDHHNADHCRELIDRELSILRTKRLSTRQLSQTKRQFLAQMAISMENNEGYMLGAGKSFLVHNEIDTMEEVYKKVMGVTADQIAEVAEEIFSKTSTLIYQ
;
A
#
# COMPACT_ATOMS: atom_id res chain seq x y z
N ASN A 1 -7.12 -6.47 -17.92
CA ASN A 1 -8.32 -7.21 -18.38
C ASN A 1 -9.59 -6.34 -18.52
N GLY A 2 -9.52 -5.02 -18.28
CA GLY A 2 -10.66 -4.10 -18.42
C GLY A 2 -11.80 -4.31 -17.42
N LEU A 3 -11.55 -4.98 -16.30
CA LEU A 3 -12.57 -5.27 -15.28
C LEU A 3 -12.78 -4.11 -14.32
N SER A 4 -11.75 -3.30 -14.09
CA SER A 4 -11.83 -2.12 -13.23
C SER A 4 -11.25 -0.90 -13.94
N TYR A 5 -11.79 0.27 -13.64
CA TYR A 5 -11.31 1.57 -14.14
C TYR A 5 -10.10 2.05 -13.33
N ASN A 6 -10.11 1.81 -12.04
CA ASN A 6 -9.04 2.16 -11.11
C ASN A 6 -8.97 1.15 -9.97
N THR A 7 -7.76 0.91 -9.46
CA THR A 7 -7.53 0.11 -8.25
C THR A 7 -6.40 0.75 -7.48
N GLU A 8 -6.66 1.12 -6.23
CA GLU A 8 -5.70 1.78 -5.35
C GLU A 8 -5.65 1.08 -3.99
N ALA A 9 -4.47 1.04 -3.40
CA ALA A 9 -4.26 0.64 -2.03
C ALA A 9 -3.81 1.86 -1.23
N LEU A 10 -4.53 2.18 -0.17
CA LEU A 10 -4.32 3.35 0.67
C LEU A 10 -3.95 2.89 2.08
N TYR A 11 -2.95 3.55 2.65
CA TYR A 11 -2.61 3.43 4.05
C TYR A 11 -2.77 4.78 4.74
N THR A 12 -3.56 4.81 5.78
CA THR A 12 -3.79 6.02 6.58
C THR A 12 -3.35 5.78 8.01
N PRO A 13 -2.18 6.31 8.41
CA PRO A 13 -1.75 6.23 9.80
C PRO A 13 -2.44 7.28 10.65
N TYR A 14 -2.84 6.88 11.87
CA TYR A 14 -3.28 7.75 12.97
C TYR A 14 -2.33 7.56 14.16
N ASN A 15 -2.45 8.39 15.21
CA ASN A 15 -1.54 8.33 16.35
C ASN A 15 -1.67 7.04 17.18
N ASP A 16 -2.86 6.46 17.21
CA ASP A 16 -3.23 5.30 18.03
C ASP A 16 -3.68 4.09 17.21
N CYS A 17 -3.87 4.25 15.91
CA CYS A 17 -4.32 3.19 15.01
C CYS A 17 -3.89 3.44 13.57
N GLY A 18 -4.25 2.55 12.67
CA GLY A 18 -4.05 2.72 11.24
C GLY A 18 -5.16 2.03 10.45
N ALA A 19 -5.40 2.50 9.24
CA ALA A 19 -6.33 1.88 8.31
C ALA A 19 -5.63 1.57 6.99
N VAL A 20 -5.86 0.38 6.48
CA VAL A 20 -5.52 -0.01 5.11
C VAL A 20 -6.81 -0.20 4.34
N ALA A 21 -6.95 0.48 3.22
CA ALA A 21 -8.11 0.36 2.35
C ALA A 21 -7.68 0.03 0.93
N ILE A 22 -8.38 -0.89 0.30
CA ILE A 22 -8.26 -1.16 -1.12
C ILE A 22 -9.54 -0.66 -1.78
N TYR A 23 -9.37 0.32 -2.64
CA TYR A 23 -10.46 0.92 -3.39
C TYR A 23 -10.37 0.46 -4.85
N PHE A 24 -11.50 0.12 -5.43
CA PHE A 24 -11.61 -0.09 -6.86
C PHE A 24 -12.94 0.45 -7.40
N SER A 25 -12.94 0.84 -8.66
CA SER A 25 -14.15 1.21 -9.39
C SER A 25 -14.33 0.32 -10.62
N SER A 26 -15.51 -0.19 -10.81
CA SER A 26 -15.85 -1.08 -11.93
C SER A 26 -17.31 -0.92 -12.33
N ASP A 27 -17.69 -1.51 -13.46
CA ASP A 27 -19.09 -1.70 -13.77
C ASP A 27 -19.77 -2.60 -12.74
N HIS A 28 -21.04 -2.37 -12.48
CA HIS A 28 -21.84 -3.15 -11.54
C HIS A 28 -21.72 -4.67 -11.76
N HIS A 29 -21.73 -5.11 -13.01
CA HIS A 29 -21.61 -6.54 -13.37
C HIS A 29 -20.24 -7.14 -13.02
N ASN A 30 -19.20 -6.34 -12.89
CA ASN A 30 -17.83 -6.78 -12.61
C ASN A 30 -17.43 -6.62 -11.14
N ALA A 31 -18.24 -5.95 -10.31
CA ALA A 31 -17.88 -5.59 -8.95
C ALA A 31 -17.56 -6.82 -8.08
N ASP A 32 -18.42 -7.85 -8.11
CA ASP A 32 -18.19 -9.08 -7.34
C ASP A 32 -16.95 -9.82 -7.82
N HIS A 33 -16.74 -9.89 -9.13
CA HIS A 33 -15.55 -10.53 -9.69
C HIS A 33 -14.27 -9.79 -9.34
N CYS A 34 -14.28 -8.46 -9.36
CA CYS A 34 -13.14 -7.65 -8.90
C CYS A 34 -12.84 -7.90 -7.42
N ARG A 35 -13.85 -7.96 -6.58
CA ARG A 35 -13.71 -8.29 -5.16
C ARG A 35 -13.09 -9.67 -4.96
N GLU A 36 -13.58 -10.69 -5.64
CA GLU A 36 -13.02 -12.04 -5.56
C GLU A 36 -11.54 -12.10 -5.99
N LEU A 37 -11.17 -11.33 -7.01
CA LEU A 37 -9.78 -11.22 -7.45
C LEU A 37 -8.90 -10.58 -6.38
N ILE A 38 -9.38 -9.49 -5.74
CA ILE A 38 -8.67 -8.83 -4.64
C ILE A 38 -8.52 -9.78 -3.45
N ASP A 39 -9.59 -10.42 -3.01
CA ASP A 39 -9.57 -11.37 -1.91
C ASP A 39 -8.60 -12.53 -2.17
N ARG A 40 -8.53 -13.02 -3.40
CA ARG A 40 -7.57 -14.03 -3.82
C ARG A 40 -6.13 -13.54 -3.72
N GLU A 41 -5.83 -12.33 -4.21
CA GLU A 41 -4.48 -11.77 -4.14
C GLU A 41 -4.06 -11.49 -2.68
N LEU A 42 -4.97 -11.00 -1.84
CA LEU A 42 -4.72 -10.84 -0.40
C LEU A 42 -4.45 -12.18 0.29
N SER A 43 -5.21 -13.23 -0.07
CA SER A 43 -4.97 -14.58 0.43
C SER A 43 -3.59 -15.10 0.00
N ILE A 44 -3.17 -14.82 -1.22
CA ILE A 44 -1.83 -15.19 -1.71
C ILE A 44 -0.74 -14.45 -0.91
N LEU A 45 -0.88 -13.15 -0.66
CA LEU A 45 0.07 -12.37 0.15
C LEU A 45 0.22 -12.89 1.57
N ARG A 46 -0.88 -13.37 2.18
CA ARG A 46 -0.89 -13.95 3.52
C ARG A 46 -0.24 -15.33 3.58
N THR A 47 -0.40 -16.13 2.54
CA THR A 47 -0.03 -17.56 2.54
C THR A 47 1.27 -17.86 1.80
N LYS A 48 1.68 -17.00 0.87
CA LYS A 48 2.86 -17.20 0.05
C LYS A 48 3.81 -16.02 0.18
N ARG A 49 5.08 -16.31 0.42
CA ARG A 49 6.12 -15.30 0.40
C ARG A 49 6.39 -14.82 -1.03
N LEU A 50 6.62 -13.53 -1.14
CA LEU A 50 7.07 -12.94 -2.41
C LEU A 50 8.43 -13.52 -2.79
N SER A 51 8.60 -13.88 -4.04
CA SER A 51 9.91 -14.23 -4.57
C SER A 51 10.86 -13.02 -4.53
N THR A 52 12.16 -13.27 -4.50
CA THR A 52 13.19 -12.22 -4.51
C THR A 52 12.99 -11.25 -5.70
N ARG A 53 12.60 -11.77 -6.86
CA ARG A 53 12.32 -10.98 -8.05
C ARG A 53 11.11 -10.04 -7.85
N GLN A 54 10.00 -10.58 -7.37
CA GLN A 54 8.78 -9.79 -7.09
C GLN A 54 9.06 -8.70 -6.07
N LEU A 55 9.67 -9.05 -4.94
CA LEU A 55 10.02 -8.10 -3.90
C LEU A 55 10.94 -6.98 -4.43
N SER A 56 11.98 -7.32 -5.17
CA SER A 56 12.89 -6.34 -5.76
C SER A 56 12.18 -5.41 -6.76
N GLN A 57 11.29 -5.95 -7.59
CA GLN A 57 10.52 -5.17 -8.55
C GLN A 57 9.56 -4.21 -7.85
N THR A 58 8.83 -4.67 -6.84
CA THR A 58 7.90 -3.86 -6.06
C THR A 58 8.62 -2.73 -5.32
N LYS A 59 9.78 -3.00 -4.70
CA LYS A 59 10.59 -1.97 -4.05
C LYS A 59 11.01 -0.88 -5.02
N ARG A 60 11.50 -1.25 -6.20
CA ARG A 60 11.90 -0.26 -7.23
C ARG A 60 10.73 0.58 -7.69
N GLN A 61 9.58 -0.06 -7.94
CA GLN A 61 8.37 0.66 -8.35
C GLN A 61 7.91 1.64 -7.27
N PHE A 62 7.87 1.21 -6.01
CA PHE A 62 7.50 2.05 -4.88
C PHE A 62 8.43 3.26 -4.73
N LEU A 63 9.74 3.04 -4.77
CA LEU A 63 10.74 4.11 -4.68
C LEU A 63 10.65 5.09 -5.86
N ALA A 64 10.37 4.60 -7.07
CA ALA A 64 10.16 5.46 -8.23
C ALA A 64 8.90 6.32 -8.06
N GLN A 65 7.80 5.76 -7.59
CA GLN A 65 6.57 6.51 -7.31
C GLN A 65 6.78 7.57 -6.21
N MET A 66 7.51 7.22 -5.16
CA MET A 66 7.87 8.20 -4.11
C MET A 66 8.72 9.35 -4.67
N ALA A 67 9.73 9.05 -5.47
CA ALA A 67 10.57 10.09 -6.09
C ALA A 67 9.72 11.06 -6.93
N ILE A 68 8.80 10.53 -7.75
CA ILE A 68 7.88 11.35 -8.54
C ILE A 68 6.96 12.20 -7.63
N SER A 69 6.43 11.62 -6.56
CA SER A 69 5.53 12.35 -5.64
C SER A 69 6.25 13.49 -4.91
N MET A 70 7.54 13.39 -4.68
CA MET A 70 8.34 14.45 -4.04
C MET A 70 8.64 15.63 -4.97
N GLU A 71 8.47 15.50 -6.28
CA GLU A 71 8.53 16.64 -7.21
C GLU A 71 7.38 17.64 -6.98
N ASN A 72 6.29 17.18 -6.36
CA ASN A 72 5.20 18.04 -5.91
C ASN A 72 5.56 18.69 -4.55
N ASN A 73 6.05 19.91 -4.58
CA ASN A 73 6.48 20.66 -3.39
C ASN A 73 5.40 20.81 -2.34
N GLU A 74 4.13 21.00 -2.74
CA GLU A 74 3.00 21.13 -1.81
C GLU A 74 2.76 19.81 -1.05
N GLY A 75 2.70 18.71 -1.76
CA GLY A 75 2.54 17.37 -1.18
C GLY A 75 3.70 17.00 -0.26
N TYR A 76 4.93 17.33 -0.67
CA TYR A 76 6.11 17.11 0.16
C TYR A 76 6.08 17.94 1.45
N MET A 77 5.76 19.23 1.36
CA MET A 77 5.67 20.12 2.52
C MET A 77 4.62 19.64 3.53
N LEU A 78 3.44 19.26 3.07
CA LEU A 78 2.36 18.73 3.92
C LEU A 78 2.76 17.39 4.56
N GLY A 79 3.37 16.50 3.81
CA GLY A 79 3.87 15.21 4.31
C GLY A 79 4.97 15.38 5.35
N ALA A 80 5.96 16.22 5.09
CA ALA A 80 7.04 16.55 6.02
C ALA A 80 6.52 17.22 7.30
N GLY A 81 5.58 18.17 7.15
CA GLY A 81 4.93 18.82 8.30
C GLY A 81 4.18 17.84 9.18
N LYS A 82 3.43 16.92 8.59
CA LYS A 82 2.72 15.86 9.31
C LYS A 82 3.72 14.91 10.02
N SER A 83 4.78 14.48 9.34
CA SER A 83 5.82 13.62 9.93
C SER A 83 6.49 14.30 11.13
N PHE A 84 6.84 15.56 11.00
CA PHE A 84 7.44 16.34 12.08
C PHE A 84 6.50 16.47 13.28
N LEU A 85 5.22 16.77 13.06
CA LEU A 85 4.22 16.90 14.13
C LEU A 85 3.96 15.59 14.89
N VAL A 86 4.00 14.46 14.19
CA VAL A 86 3.67 13.16 14.78
C VAL A 86 4.90 12.48 15.37
N HIS A 87 6.04 12.53 14.67
CA HIS A 87 7.24 11.76 15.01
C HIS A 87 8.41 12.65 15.46
N ASN A 88 8.29 13.98 15.34
CA ASN A 88 9.35 14.96 15.56
C ASN A 88 10.59 14.72 14.66
N GLU A 89 10.39 14.06 13.54
CA GLU A 89 11.42 13.69 12.58
C GLU A 89 10.89 13.85 11.15
N ILE A 90 11.81 14.15 10.23
CA ILE A 90 11.56 14.15 8.79
C ILE A 90 12.62 13.25 8.16
N ASP A 91 12.19 12.11 7.66
CA ASP A 91 13.10 11.18 6.95
C ASP A 91 13.60 11.80 5.65
N THR A 92 14.90 11.72 5.43
CA THR A 92 15.49 12.01 4.12
C THR A 92 15.16 10.89 3.12
N MET A 93 15.25 11.18 1.83
CA MET A 93 15.08 10.14 0.79
C MET A 93 16.05 8.97 0.93
N GLU A 94 17.26 9.25 1.40
CA GLU A 94 18.26 8.19 1.63
C GLU A 94 17.84 7.26 2.78
N GLU A 95 17.28 7.80 3.84
CA GLU A 95 16.75 7.02 4.96
C GLU A 95 15.53 6.20 4.55
N VAL A 96 14.61 6.81 3.82
CA VAL A 96 13.45 6.09 3.25
C VAL A 96 13.92 4.97 2.32
N TYR A 97 14.89 5.23 1.45
CA TYR A 97 15.47 4.22 0.57
C TYR A 97 16.04 3.04 1.37
N LYS A 98 16.82 3.30 2.42
CA LYS A 98 17.38 2.27 3.31
C LYS A 98 16.28 1.46 4.00
N LYS A 99 15.25 2.13 4.54
CA LYS A 99 14.10 1.49 5.18
C LYS A 99 13.37 0.56 4.19
N VAL A 100 13.04 1.04 2.99
CA VAL A 100 12.36 0.24 1.96
C VAL A 100 13.20 -0.94 1.49
N MET A 101 14.50 -0.72 1.25
CA MET A 101 15.39 -1.79 0.82
C MET A 101 15.60 -2.84 1.92
N GLY A 102 15.48 -2.48 3.19
CA GLY A 102 15.56 -3.39 4.33
C GLY A 102 14.35 -4.30 4.52
N VAL A 103 13.19 -3.98 3.95
CA VAL A 103 11.96 -4.78 4.09
C VAL A 103 12.16 -6.18 3.51
N THR A 104 11.73 -7.22 4.23
CA THR A 104 11.83 -8.62 3.80
C THR A 104 10.48 -9.19 3.36
N ALA A 105 10.51 -10.30 2.62
CA ALA A 105 9.29 -11.01 2.21
C ALA A 105 8.54 -11.59 3.42
N ASP A 106 9.26 -11.96 4.48
CA ASP A 106 8.68 -12.47 5.71
C ASP A 106 7.89 -11.39 6.44
N GLN A 107 8.46 -10.19 6.58
CA GLN A 107 7.77 -9.04 7.19
C GLN A 107 6.49 -8.67 6.43
N ILE A 108 6.52 -8.72 5.08
CA ILE A 108 5.32 -8.45 4.28
C ILE A 108 4.24 -9.50 4.54
N ALA A 109 4.60 -10.79 4.61
CA ALA A 109 3.64 -11.85 4.88
C ALA A 109 3.05 -11.77 6.29
N GLU A 110 3.88 -11.44 7.29
CA GLU A 110 3.46 -11.24 8.68
C GLU A 110 2.43 -10.09 8.81
N VAL A 111 2.76 -8.93 8.24
CA VAL A 111 1.85 -7.78 8.22
C VAL A 111 0.58 -8.07 7.42
N ALA A 112 0.69 -8.79 6.30
CA ALA A 112 -0.48 -9.18 5.52
C ALA A 112 -1.42 -10.11 6.30
N GLU A 113 -0.89 -11.06 7.07
CA GLU A 113 -1.69 -11.93 7.94
C GLU A 113 -2.37 -11.14 9.05
N GLU A 114 -1.66 -10.23 9.69
CA GLU A 114 -2.21 -9.38 10.75
C GLU A 114 -3.36 -8.49 10.23
N ILE A 115 -3.13 -7.77 9.13
CA ILE A 115 -4.07 -6.76 8.64
C ILE A 115 -5.25 -7.37 7.86
N PHE A 116 -4.98 -8.36 7.00
CA PHE A 116 -6.00 -8.92 6.11
C PHE A 116 -6.65 -10.20 6.61
N SER A 117 -6.43 -10.60 7.87
CA SER A 117 -7.13 -11.73 8.48
C SER A 117 -8.63 -11.47 8.66
N LYS A 118 -9.00 -10.20 8.87
CA LYS A 118 -10.40 -9.73 8.96
C LYS A 118 -10.55 -8.46 8.14
N THR A 119 -11.39 -8.52 7.13
CA THR A 119 -11.68 -7.37 6.26
C THR A 119 -13.16 -7.02 6.32
N SER A 120 -13.47 -5.75 6.10
CA SER A 120 -14.83 -5.25 5.91
C SER A 120 -14.95 -4.72 4.49
N THR A 121 -16.07 -4.96 3.83
CA THR A 121 -16.32 -4.49 2.46
C THR A 121 -17.45 -3.48 2.47
N LEU A 122 -17.27 -2.36 1.80
CA LEU A 122 -18.29 -1.35 1.55
C LEU A 122 -18.48 -1.23 0.03
N ILE A 123 -19.73 -1.40 -0.43
CA ILE A 123 -20.10 -1.23 -1.84
C ILE A 123 -20.95 0.03 -1.95
N TYR A 124 -20.54 0.94 -2.84
CA TYR A 124 -21.26 2.16 -3.19
C TYR A 124 -21.81 1.99 -4.61
N GLN A 125 -23.11 2.22 -4.77
CA GLN A 125 -23.80 2.15 -6.07
C GLN A 125 -24.34 3.52 -6.44
#